data_01f43c6dd927942b7fe1b75a37599e76
#
_entry.id   01f43c6dd927942b7fe1b75a37599e76
#
_cell.length_a   1.000
_cell.length_b   1.000
_cell.length_c   1.000
_cell.angle_alpha   90.00
_cell.angle_beta   90.00
_cell.angle_gamma   90.00
#
_symmetry.space_group_name_H-M   'P 1'
#
loop_
_entity.id
_entity.type
_entity.pdbx_description
1 polymer ?
#
loop_
_entity_poly.entity_id
_entity_poly.type
_entity_poly.pdbx_seq_one_letter_code
_entity_poly.pdbx_strand_id
1 'polypeptide(L)'
;EVLDFIDGYVFLAEETPDFIARNLVSRLKQYADTLKTPFFGALVDYAVEGNQLWTCPGHNGGMFYSRSPVGRIFMEHLGEAVFRDDLDNSVIELGDLLTHEGPALAAQKAAAQIFGAEKTYFVLNGTSASNKIVLSALVAEGDLVLFDRNNHKAAHHGALLLAGGVPIYLPTDRNAHGLIGPMWHEALDETAIREAIRDNPLVKDKDAWKRERPFRVAVIEQCTYDGTIYNARALVERIGHLCEYIHFDEAWAGFMKFHPLYVDRFAMGLPDLGPDSPGIIATQSTHKQLASFSQASQIHVKDRHIRGQDRRIEHQRFNESFLQHSSTSPFYPLFASLDVGTQMMKGRSGEVLWDDTVHLGIELRKKLRAVRREFEEKEADPARRWFFDPFVPDRVSLPDADGAAREVRWEDAPTDLLASNARFWELAPDADWHGFTKVAPGYAITDPSKLILLTPGFIFLA
;
A
#
# COMPACT_ATOMS: atom_id res chain seq x y z
N GLU A 1 13.73 17.97 25.04
CA GLU A 1 12.39 17.58 24.54
C GLU A 1 11.48 18.81 24.30
N VAL A 2 11.30 19.75 25.25
CA VAL A 2 10.48 20.95 25.01
C VAL A 2 11.15 21.93 24.05
N LEU A 3 12.47 22.04 24.05
CA LEU A 3 13.25 22.92 23.18
C LEU A 3 13.19 22.51 21.71
N ASP A 4 12.91 21.26 21.41
CA ASP A 4 12.77 20.75 20.03
C ASP A 4 11.50 21.27 19.32
N PHE A 5 10.56 21.84 20.08
CA PHE A 5 9.33 22.46 19.58
C PHE A 5 9.37 24.00 19.57
N ILE A 6 10.50 24.60 19.93
CA ILE A 6 10.64 26.07 20.01
C ILE A 6 11.40 26.57 18.79
N ASP A 7 10.70 27.26 17.92
CA ASP A 7 11.24 27.82 16.67
C ASP A 7 11.96 29.19 16.86
N GLY A 8 11.77 29.82 18.01
CA GLY A 8 12.42 31.08 18.36
C GLY A 8 11.92 31.71 19.66
N TYR A 9 12.61 32.76 20.09
CA TYR A 9 12.29 33.48 21.30
C TYR A 9 11.91 34.93 20.97
N VAL A 10 11.03 35.50 21.74
CA VAL A 10 10.64 36.91 21.68
C VAL A 10 10.98 37.61 23.01
N PHE A 11 11.76 38.68 22.95
CA PHE A 11 12.16 39.46 24.12
C PHE A 11 11.25 40.69 24.24
N LEU A 12 10.10 40.52 24.91
CA LEU A 12 9.05 41.55 25.02
C LEU A 12 9.53 42.91 25.58
N ALA A 13 10.59 42.90 26.38
CA ALA A 13 11.15 44.11 26.97
C ALA A 13 12.20 44.84 26.09
N GLU A 14 12.73 44.15 25.10
CA GLU A 14 13.85 44.62 24.28
C GLU A 14 13.46 44.86 22.81
N GLU A 15 12.36 44.24 22.34
CA GLU A 15 11.94 44.28 20.94
C GLU A 15 10.67 45.12 20.75
N THR A 16 10.60 45.88 19.67
CA THR A 16 9.40 46.66 19.33
C THR A 16 8.28 45.74 18.80
N PRO A 17 6.99 46.09 19.03
CA PRO A 17 5.86 45.31 18.50
C PRO A 17 5.94 45.07 16.99
N ASP A 18 6.39 46.05 16.21
CA ASP A 18 6.55 45.93 14.76
C ASP A 18 7.65 44.91 14.37
N PHE A 19 8.73 44.87 15.12
CA PHE A 19 9.80 43.90 14.89
C PHE A 19 9.33 42.48 15.22
N ILE A 20 8.65 42.32 16.36
CA ILE A 20 8.06 41.04 16.77
C ILE A 20 7.08 40.56 15.70
N ALA A 21 6.15 41.41 15.24
CA ALA A 21 5.18 41.06 14.22
C ALA A 21 5.84 40.62 12.91
N ARG A 22 6.84 41.36 12.44
CA ARG A 22 7.60 40.99 11.22
C ARG A 22 8.34 39.68 11.39
N ASN A 23 8.93 39.45 12.54
CA ASN A 23 9.64 38.20 12.83
C ASN A 23 8.67 36.99 12.83
N LEU A 24 7.53 37.11 13.50
CA LEU A 24 6.49 36.09 13.50
C LEU A 24 5.95 35.81 12.08
N VAL A 25 5.66 36.87 11.31
CA VAL A 25 5.22 36.68 9.91
C VAL A 25 6.29 35.99 9.06
N SER A 26 7.57 36.36 9.25
CA SER A 26 8.67 35.70 8.54
C SER A 26 8.76 34.21 8.89
N ARG A 27 8.65 33.86 10.17
CA ARG A 27 8.65 32.46 10.64
C ARG A 27 7.46 31.66 10.11
N LEU A 28 6.26 32.27 10.15
CA LEU A 28 5.06 31.65 9.59
C LEU A 28 5.19 31.39 8.07
N LYS A 29 5.80 32.34 7.34
CA LYS A 29 6.07 32.12 5.90
C LYS A 29 7.07 30.98 5.69
N GLN A 30 8.17 30.95 6.45
CA GLN A 30 9.13 29.85 6.38
C GLN A 30 8.48 28.51 6.67
N TYR A 31 7.64 28.44 7.71
CA TYR A 31 6.88 27.23 8.02
C TYR A 31 5.93 26.85 6.88
N ALA A 32 5.16 27.79 6.34
CA ALA A 32 4.26 27.56 5.22
C ALA A 32 5.02 27.02 3.98
N ASP A 33 6.23 27.55 3.73
CA ASP A 33 7.08 27.05 2.64
C ASP A 33 7.56 25.60 2.87
N THR A 34 7.73 25.17 4.12
CA THR A 34 8.07 23.76 4.42
C THR A 34 6.90 22.81 4.18
N LEU A 35 5.66 23.32 4.15
CA LEU A 35 4.45 22.56 3.87
C LEU A 35 4.17 22.41 2.37
N LYS A 36 4.86 23.18 1.52
CA LYS A 36 4.73 23.02 0.07
C LYS A 36 5.26 21.65 -0.37
N THR A 37 4.42 20.91 -1.05
CA THR A 37 4.84 19.66 -1.66
C THR A 37 5.41 19.91 -3.07
N PRO A 38 6.27 19.03 -3.61
CA PRO A 38 6.97 19.31 -4.87
C PRO A 38 6.07 19.60 -6.06
N PHE A 39 5.01 18.79 -6.25
CA PHE A 39 4.12 18.95 -7.40
C PHE A 39 2.92 19.84 -7.08
N PHE A 40 2.20 19.58 -6.00
CA PHE A 40 1.03 20.36 -5.63
C PHE A 40 1.41 21.83 -5.34
N GLY A 41 2.56 22.07 -4.71
CA GLY A 41 3.06 23.44 -4.50
C GLY A 41 3.27 24.17 -5.83
N ALA A 42 3.91 23.55 -6.82
CA ALA A 42 4.11 24.13 -8.13
C ALA A 42 2.77 24.36 -8.88
N LEU A 43 1.82 23.42 -8.74
CA LEU A 43 0.48 23.52 -9.33
C LEU A 43 -0.28 24.73 -8.78
N VAL A 44 -0.27 24.91 -7.45
CA VAL A 44 -0.91 26.07 -6.79
C VAL A 44 -0.26 27.38 -7.22
N ASP A 45 1.08 27.45 -7.25
CA ASP A 45 1.80 28.65 -7.67
C ASP A 45 1.41 29.01 -9.12
N TYR A 46 1.37 28.06 -10.04
CA TYR A 46 0.93 28.26 -11.43
C TYR A 46 -0.53 28.74 -11.52
N ALA A 47 -1.45 28.13 -10.79
CA ALA A 47 -2.86 28.51 -10.78
C ALA A 47 -3.09 29.92 -10.22
N VAL A 48 -2.31 30.33 -9.20
CA VAL A 48 -2.39 31.67 -8.57
C VAL A 48 -1.85 32.77 -9.48
N GLU A 49 -0.88 32.46 -10.35
CA GLU A 49 -0.36 33.43 -11.34
C GLU A 49 -1.42 33.90 -12.34
N GLY A 50 -2.57 33.19 -12.43
CA GLY A 50 -3.67 33.58 -13.31
C GLY A 50 -3.42 33.28 -14.78
N ASN A 51 -2.60 32.30 -15.07
CA ASN A 51 -2.30 31.85 -16.42
C ASN A 51 -3.58 31.42 -17.17
N GLN A 52 -3.66 31.77 -18.44
CA GLN A 52 -4.79 31.43 -19.31
C GLN A 52 -4.46 30.19 -20.13
N LEU A 53 -5.31 29.17 -20.03
CA LEU A 53 -5.18 27.95 -20.84
C LEU A 53 -5.73 28.16 -22.25
N TRP A 54 -4.94 27.81 -23.26
CA TRP A 54 -5.32 27.83 -24.67
C TRP A 54 -5.29 26.43 -25.29
N THR A 55 -5.09 25.41 -24.47
CA THR A 55 -4.99 23.99 -24.83
C THR A 55 -6.15 23.19 -24.22
N CYS A 56 -5.98 21.89 -24.02
CA CYS A 56 -6.91 21.07 -23.21
C CYS A 56 -6.60 21.24 -21.70
N PRO A 57 -7.56 20.95 -20.81
CA PRO A 57 -8.91 20.49 -21.09
C PRO A 57 -9.84 21.59 -21.63
N GLY A 58 -10.84 21.16 -22.44
CA GLY A 58 -11.75 22.07 -23.14
C GLY A 58 -12.66 22.94 -22.27
N HIS A 59 -12.69 22.73 -20.96
CA HIS A 59 -13.41 23.59 -20.02
C HIS A 59 -12.65 24.89 -19.68
N ASN A 60 -11.37 25.02 -20.05
CA ASN A 60 -10.54 26.20 -19.87
C ASN A 60 -10.64 26.80 -18.45
N GLY A 61 -10.13 26.07 -17.45
CA GLY A 61 -10.20 26.49 -16.04
C GLY A 61 -11.64 26.65 -15.51
N GLY A 62 -12.61 25.95 -16.09
CA GLY A 62 -14.03 26.00 -15.70
C GLY A 62 -14.84 27.06 -16.45
N MET A 63 -14.23 27.94 -17.24
CA MET A 63 -14.93 29.02 -17.96
C MET A 63 -16.08 28.50 -18.83
N PHE A 64 -15.93 27.35 -19.46
CA PHE A 64 -16.99 26.75 -20.29
C PHE A 64 -18.19 26.28 -19.46
N TYR A 65 -17.96 25.74 -18.27
CA TYR A 65 -19.02 25.37 -17.34
C TYR A 65 -19.82 26.58 -16.86
N SER A 66 -19.18 27.72 -16.64
CA SER A 66 -19.83 28.95 -16.15
C SER A 66 -20.91 29.48 -17.12
N ARG A 67 -20.89 29.06 -18.38
CA ARG A 67 -21.84 29.50 -19.43
C ARG A 67 -23.17 28.73 -19.42
N SER A 68 -23.28 27.66 -18.60
CA SER A 68 -24.49 26.86 -18.51
C SER A 68 -25.00 26.81 -17.06
N PRO A 69 -26.33 26.83 -16.82
CA PRO A 69 -26.87 26.65 -15.46
C PRO A 69 -26.42 25.34 -14.81
N VAL A 70 -26.43 24.24 -15.56
CA VAL A 70 -25.95 22.92 -15.08
C VAL A 70 -24.45 22.96 -14.75
N GLY A 71 -23.67 23.60 -15.61
CA GLY A 71 -22.22 23.76 -15.40
C GLY A 71 -21.91 24.60 -14.17
N ARG A 72 -22.65 25.67 -13.92
CA ARG A 72 -22.47 26.49 -12.70
C ARG A 72 -22.71 25.71 -11.43
N ILE A 73 -23.79 24.93 -11.36
CA ILE A 73 -24.06 24.06 -10.19
C ILE A 73 -22.88 23.09 -9.95
N PHE A 74 -22.35 22.53 -11.03
CA PHE A 74 -21.20 21.60 -10.94
C PHE A 74 -19.93 22.32 -10.41
N MET A 75 -19.64 23.53 -10.93
CA MET A 75 -18.50 24.34 -10.45
C MET A 75 -18.67 24.76 -9.00
N GLU A 76 -19.88 25.23 -8.62
CA GLU A 76 -20.16 25.65 -7.23
C GLU A 76 -19.98 24.48 -6.25
N HIS A 77 -20.34 23.27 -6.65
CA HIS A 77 -20.22 22.09 -5.80
C HIS A 77 -18.75 21.65 -5.63
N LEU A 78 -17.96 21.63 -6.71
CA LEU A 78 -16.57 21.16 -6.68
C LEU A 78 -15.57 22.26 -6.27
N GLY A 79 -15.91 23.51 -6.46
CA GLY A 79 -15.02 24.65 -6.27
C GLY A 79 -14.16 24.94 -7.52
N GLU A 80 -13.79 26.21 -7.69
CA GLU A 80 -13.06 26.70 -8.87
C GLU A 80 -11.66 26.11 -9.00
N ALA A 81 -10.98 25.82 -7.88
CA ALA A 81 -9.62 25.34 -7.84
C ALA A 81 -9.45 24.03 -8.64
N VAL A 82 -10.39 23.09 -8.51
CA VAL A 82 -10.33 21.80 -9.24
C VAL A 82 -10.23 22.01 -10.76
N PHE A 83 -10.95 22.99 -11.29
CA PHE A 83 -10.96 23.28 -12.74
C PHE A 83 -9.73 24.07 -13.18
N ARG A 84 -9.16 24.90 -12.32
CA ARG A 84 -7.90 25.62 -12.58
C ARG A 84 -6.70 24.70 -12.51
N ASP A 85 -6.76 23.69 -11.67
CA ASP A 85 -5.70 22.73 -11.47
C ASP A 85 -5.74 21.60 -12.49
N ASP A 86 -6.84 21.45 -13.28
CA ASP A 86 -6.94 20.47 -14.35
C ASP A 86 -6.25 21.00 -15.62
N LEU A 87 -4.98 20.69 -15.71
CA LEU A 87 -4.05 21.14 -16.74
C LEU A 87 -3.63 19.95 -17.62
N ASP A 88 -2.73 20.21 -18.55
CA ASP A 88 -2.13 19.18 -19.40
C ASP A 88 -0.59 19.25 -19.44
N ASN A 89 0.04 18.30 -20.11
CA ASN A 89 1.50 18.21 -20.20
C ASN A 89 2.16 19.35 -21.00
N SER A 90 1.39 20.28 -21.57
CA SER A 90 1.95 21.45 -22.26
C SER A 90 2.43 22.54 -21.29
N VAL A 91 2.10 22.43 -20.01
CA VAL A 91 2.57 23.37 -18.96
C VAL A 91 3.98 22.97 -18.53
N ILE A 92 4.98 23.55 -19.17
CA ILE A 92 6.41 23.21 -19.00
C ILE A 92 6.87 23.39 -17.55
N GLU A 93 6.33 24.38 -16.83
CA GLU A 93 6.65 24.68 -15.45
C GLU A 93 6.34 23.53 -14.48
N LEU A 94 5.37 22.70 -14.82
CA LEU A 94 4.97 21.54 -14.02
C LEU A 94 5.74 20.26 -14.38
N GLY A 95 6.58 20.32 -15.43
CA GLY A 95 7.27 19.16 -15.96
C GLY A 95 6.34 18.20 -16.70
N ASP A 96 6.86 17.05 -17.06
CA ASP A 96 6.09 16.03 -17.77
C ASP A 96 5.84 14.80 -16.88
N LEU A 97 4.56 14.46 -16.71
CA LEU A 97 4.13 13.32 -15.89
C LEU A 97 4.42 11.98 -16.58
N LEU A 98 4.51 11.96 -17.90
CA LEU A 98 4.71 10.73 -18.70
C LEU A 98 6.19 10.39 -18.87
N THR A 99 7.05 11.41 -19.00
CA THR A 99 8.51 11.26 -19.07
C THR A 99 9.18 11.39 -17.71
N HIS A 100 8.41 11.74 -16.67
CA HIS A 100 8.85 11.92 -15.30
C HIS A 100 9.90 13.02 -15.16
N GLU A 101 9.51 14.25 -15.44
CA GLU A 101 10.39 15.42 -15.38
C GLU A 101 9.86 16.50 -14.41
N GLY A 102 10.73 17.46 -14.07
CA GLY A 102 10.39 18.64 -13.27
C GLY A 102 9.77 18.33 -11.90
N PRO A 103 8.76 19.12 -11.46
CA PRO A 103 8.04 18.91 -10.21
C PRO A 103 7.42 17.51 -10.06
N ALA A 104 6.94 16.92 -11.17
CA ALA A 104 6.42 15.55 -11.17
C ALA A 104 7.48 14.52 -10.77
N LEU A 105 8.69 14.62 -11.30
CA LEU A 105 9.81 13.77 -10.88
C LEU A 105 10.21 14.03 -9.44
N ALA A 106 10.19 15.30 -9.00
CA ALA A 106 10.54 15.65 -7.63
C ALA A 106 9.57 15.02 -6.62
N ALA A 107 8.26 15.00 -6.91
CA ALA A 107 7.26 14.33 -6.10
C ALA A 107 7.49 12.81 -6.02
N GLN A 108 7.78 12.17 -7.15
CA GLN A 108 8.06 10.74 -7.20
C GLN A 108 9.38 10.35 -6.48
N LYS A 109 10.40 11.22 -6.54
CA LYS A 109 11.64 11.04 -5.75
C LYS A 109 11.39 11.17 -4.25
N ALA A 110 10.57 12.15 -3.84
CA ALA A 110 10.17 12.30 -2.44
C ALA A 110 9.39 11.07 -1.96
N ALA A 111 8.45 10.56 -2.75
CA ALA A 111 7.75 9.32 -2.48
C ALA A 111 8.69 8.13 -2.31
N ALA A 112 9.66 7.97 -3.21
CA ALA A 112 10.65 6.90 -3.12
C ALA A 112 11.42 6.96 -1.79
N GLN A 113 11.85 8.15 -1.36
CA GLN A 113 12.52 8.33 -0.06
C GLN A 113 11.61 8.00 1.12
N ILE A 114 10.36 8.48 1.11
CA ILE A 114 9.40 8.27 2.20
C ILE A 114 9.09 6.77 2.36
N PHE A 115 8.88 6.05 1.26
CA PHE A 115 8.56 4.62 1.28
C PHE A 115 9.78 3.71 1.35
N GLY A 116 11.01 4.22 1.23
CA GLY A 116 12.24 3.42 1.25
C GLY A 116 12.51 2.69 -0.06
N ALA A 117 11.93 3.17 -1.17
CA ALA A 117 12.17 2.67 -2.52
C ALA A 117 13.36 3.37 -3.18
N GLU A 118 13.86 2.79 -4.25
CA GLU A 118 14.88 3.42 -5.11
C GLU A 118 14.29 4.26 -6.22
N LYS A 119 13.10 3.85 -6.69
CA LYS A 119 12.25 4.59 -7.63
C LYS A 119 10.79 4.42 -7.27
N THR A 120 10.01 5.45 -7.54
CA THR A 120 8.54 5.43 -7.45
C THR A 120 7.94 6.04 -8.72
N TYR A 121 6.86 5.43 -9.20
CA TYR A 121 6.05 5.94 -10.29
C TYR A 121 4.63 6.18 -9.78
N PHE A 122 4.10 7.38 -10.02
CA PHE A 122 2.71 7.69 -9.73
C PHE A 122 1.81 7.23 -10.88
N VAL A 123 0.77 6.47 -10.56
CA VAL A 123 -0.16 5.87 -11.53
C VAL A 123 -1.58 6.34 -11.23
N LEU A 124 -2.26 6.89 -12.22
CA LEU A 124 -3.58 7.50 -12.05
C LEU A 124 -4.75 6.58 -12.39
N ASN A 125 -4.49 5.32 -12.74
CA ASN A 125 -5.51 4.33 -13.13
C ASN A 125 -5.59 3.13 -12.18
N GLY A 126 -5.27 3.36 -10.90
CA GLY A 126 -5.33 2.37 -9.82
C GLY A 126 -4.25 1.30 -9.90
N THR A 127 -4.14 0.48 -8.86
CA THR A 127 -3.23 -0.66 -8.86
C THR A 127 -3.56 -1.68 -9.96
N SER A 128 -4.76 -1.65 -10.50
CA SER A 128 -5.10 -2.44 -11.70
C SER A 128 -4.24 -2.07 -12.91
N ALA A 129 -3.93 -0.77 -13.10
CA ALA A 129 -2.97 -0.34 -14.12
C ALA A 129 -1.52 -0.59 -13.67
N SER A 130 -1.20 -0.32 -12.39
CA SER A 130 0.14 -0.56 -11.85
C SER A 130 0.60 -2.00 -12.03
N ASN A 131 -0.27 -2.98 -11.72
CA ASN A 131 0.04 -4.40 -11.93
C ASN A 131 0.26 -4.74 -13.41
N LYS A 132 -0.54 -4.16 -14.31
CA LYS A 132 -0.33 -4.37 -15.77
C LYS A 132 0.98 -3.75 -16.23
N ILE A 133 1.30 -2.53 -15.78
CA ILE A 133 2.56 -1.85 -16.10
C ILE A 133 3.75 -2.72 -15.69
N VAL A 134 3.78 -3.15 -14.43
CA VAL A 134 4.86 -3.99 -13.90
C VAL A 134 5.02 -5.29 -14.70
N LEU A 135 3.91 -5.99 -14.90
CA LEU A 135 3.96 -7.32 -15.50
C LEU A 135 4.18 -7.29 -17.00
N SER A 136 3.65 -6.29 -17.73
CA SER A 136 3.97 -6.09 -19.15
C SER A 136 5.42 -5.63 -19.36
N ALA A 137 6.01 -4.94 -18.37
CA ALA A 137 7.42 -4.56 -18.42
C ALA A 137 8.36 -5.75 -18.19
N LEU A 138 8.01 -6.64 -17.24
CA LEU A 138 8.86 -7.74 -16.82
C LEU A 138 8.73 -8.98 -17.71
N VAL A 139 7.51 -9.40 -18.00
CA VAL A 139 7.17 -10.69 -18.58
C VAL A 139 7.17 -10.64 -20.10
N ALA A 140 7.69 -11.69 -20.73
CA ALA A 140 7.61 -11.96 -22.16
C ALA A 140 6.89 -13.28 -22.40
N GLU A 141 6.53 -13.55 -23.68
CA GLU A 141 5.85 -14.78 -24.08
C GLU A 141 6.66 -16.03 -23.65
N GLY A 142 6.04 -16.90 -22.90
CA GLY A 142 6.64 -18.15 -22.43
C GLY A 142 7.41 -18.06 -21.12
N ASP A 143 7.63 -16.86 -20.57
CA ASP A 143 8.22 -16.71 -19.24
C ASP A 143 7.36 -17.35 -18.16
N LEU A 144 8.00 -18.02 -17.20
CA LEU A 144 7.28 -18.59 -16.06
C LEU A 144 6.99 -17.51 -15.01
N VAL A 145 5.78 -17.51 -14.52
CA VAL A 145 5.31 -16.59 -13.47
C VAL A 145 4.76 -17.40 -12.30
N LEU A 146 5.35 -17.24 -11.12
CA LEU A 146 4.87 -17.87 -9.90
C LEU A 146 3.75 -17.01 -9.31
N PHE A 147 2.54 -17.55 -9.20
CA PHE A 147 1.37 -16.82 -8.75
C PHE A 147 0.85 -17.32 -7.41
N ASP A 148 0.70 -16.40 -6.46
CA ASP A 148 -0.26 -16.54 -5.38
C ASP A 148 -1.69 -16.63 -5.95
N ARG A 149 -2.43 -17.67 -5.58
CA ARG A 149 -3.81 -17.87 -6.08
C ARG A 149 -4.78 -16.74 -5.69
N ASN A 150 -4.46 -15.95 -4.65
CA ASN A 150 -5.27 -14.82 -4.21
C ASN A 150 -5.10 -13.54 -5.06
N ASN A 151 -4.12 -13.51 -5.96
CA ASN A 151 -3.80 -12.31 -6.73
C ASN A 151 -5.01 -11.71 -7.45
N HIS A 152 -5.05 -10.38 -7.45
CA HIS A 152 -6.05 -9.61 -8.17
C HIS A 152 -6.01 -9.92 -9.69
N LYS A 153 -7.20 -9.92 -10.33
CA LYS A 153 -7.35 -10.22 -11.78
C LYS A 153 -6.43 -9.39 -12.68
N ALA A 154 -6.08 -8.16 -12.30
CA ALA A 154 -5.21 -7.30 -13.11
C ALA A 154 -3.78 -7.85 -13.24
N ALA A 155 -3.27 -8.55 -12.21
CA ALA A 155 -1.99 -9.24 -12.30
C ALA A 155 -2.04 -10.37 -13.34
N HIS A 156 -3.09 -11.18 -13.33
CA HIS A 156 -3.30 -12.22 -14.34
C HIS A 156 -3.45 -11.63 -15.75
N HIS A 157 -4.20 -10.52 -15.89
CA HIS A 157 -4.34 -9.85 -17.19
C HIS A 157 -2.97 -9.35 -17.70
N GLY A 158 -2.17 -8.72 -16.85
CA GLY A 158 -0.85 -8.21 -17.24
C GLY A 158 0.10 -9.32 -17.65
N ALA A 159 0.29 -10.32 -16.80
CA ALA A 159 1.27 -11.37 -17.02
C ALA A 159 0.84 -12.40 -18.07
N LEU A 160 -0.42 -12.82 -18.07
CA LEU A 160 -0.85 -13.95 -18.90
C LEU A 160 -1.50 -13.50 -20.21
N LEU A 161 -2.46 -12.56 -20.15
CA LEU A 161 -3.21 -12.18 -21.35
C LEU A 161 -2.44 -11.18 -22.22
N LEU A 162 -1.76 -10.22 -21.60
CA LEU A 162 -1.02 -9.20 -22.35
C LEU A 162 0.40 -9.63 -22.69
N ALA A 163 1.12 -10.25 -21.75
CA ALA A 163 2.52 -10.59 -21.93
C ALA A 163 2.75 -12.05 -22.36
N GLY A 164 1.76 -12.95 -22.28
CA GLY A 164 1.89 -14.35 -22.73
C GLY A 164 2.69 -15.25 -21.77
N GLY A 165 2.83 -14.87 -20.51
CA GLY A 165 3.50 -15.66 -19.50
C GLY A 165 2.75 -16.97 -19.15
N VAL A 166 3.47 -17.93 -18.60
CA VAL A 166 2.95 -19.24 -18.18
C VAL A 166 2.86 -19.29 -16.65
N PRO A 167 1.66 -19.47 -16.08
CA PRO A 167 1.49 -19.46 -14.64
C PRO A 167 1.85 -20.79 -13.98
N ILE A 168 2.50 -20.70 -12.82
CA ILE A 168 2.59 -21.76 -11.81
C ILE A 168 1.90 -21.22 -10.56
N TYR A 169 0.84 -21.89 -10.10
CA TYR A 169 0.02 -21.38 -8.99
C TYR A 169 0.41 -21.97 -7.65
N LEU A 170 0.56 -21.12 -6.66
CA LEU A 170 0.63 -21.50 -5.26
C LEU A 170 -0.79 -21.56 -4.69
N PRO A 171 -1.22 -22.70 -4.13
CA PRO A 171 -2.54 -22.84 -3.54
C PRO A 171 -2.66 -22.01 -2.26
N THR A 172 -3.89 -21.61 -1.95
CA THR A 172 -4.22 -20.77 -0.80
C THR A 172 -5.28 -21.42 0.07
N ASP A 173 -5.32 -21.06 1.34
CA ASP A 173 -6.28 -21.58 2.30
C ASP A 173 -7.57 -20.75 2.34
N ARG A 174 -8.62 -21.34 2.89
CA ARG A 174 -9.86 -20.68 3.29
C ARG A 174 -10.38 -21.33 4.57
N ASN A 175 -10.80 -20.51 5.52
CA ASN A 175 -11.36 -21.02 6.76
C ASN A 175 -12.88 -21.30 6.65
N ALA A 176 -13.45 -21.84 7.72
CA ALA A 176 -14.88 -22.16 7.79
C ALA A 176 -15.80 -20.92 7.67
N HIS A 177 -15.27 -19.71 7.89
CA HIS A 177 -16.01 -18.45 7.71
C HIS A 177 -15.95 -17.91 6.28
N GLY A 178 -15.21 -18.61 5.37
CA GLY A 178 -15.02 -18.20 3.98
C GLY A 178 -13.95 -17.10 3.80
N LEU A 179 -13.20 -16.74 4.85
CA LEU A 179 -12.12 -15.76 4.76
C LEU A 179 -10.97 -16.28 3.91
N ILE A 180 -10.37 -15.38 3.15
CA ILE A 180 -9.20 -15.65 2.31
C ILE A 180 -7.98 -15.81 3.22
N GLY A 181 -7.45 -17.01 3.25
CA GLY A 181 -6.27 -17.36 4.02
C GLY A 181 -4.96 -17.23 3.25
N PRO A 182 -3.86 -17.55 3.92
CA PRO A 182 -2.54 -17.50 3.30
C PRO A 182 -2.32 -18.59 2.26
N MET A 183 -1.32 -18.40 1.42
CA MET A 183 -0.73 -19.47 0.61
C MET A 183 -0.29 -20.61 1.53
N TRP A 184 -0.45 -21.84 1.05
CA TRP A 184 0.04 -22.99 1.80
C TRP A 184 1.55 -22.88 1.98
N HIS A 185 1.99 -22.82 3.23
CA HIS A 185 3.42 -22.70 3.52
C HIS A 185 4.23 -23.87 2.95
N GLU A 186 3.70 -25.08 2.96
CA GLU A 186 4.32 -26.28 2.37
C GLU A 186 4.48 -26.18 0.84
N ALA A 187 3.59 -25.44 0.14
CA ALA A 187 3.69 -25.25 -1.31
C ALA A 187 4.83 -24.29 -1.72
N LEU A 188 5.44 -23.60 -0.76
CA LEU A 188 6.64 -22.78 -0.97
C LEU A 188 7.94 -23.61 -0.93
N ASP A 189 7.84 -24.96 -0.86
CA ASP A 189 8.98 -25.83 -0.96
C ASP A 189 9.51 -25.85 -2.39
N GLU A 190 10.84 -25.73 -2.54
CA GLU A 190 11.49 -25.67 -3.86
C GLU A 190 11.22 -26.92 -4.69
N THR A 191 11.24 -28.12 -4.08
CA THR A 191 10.99 -29.37 -4.78
C THR A 191 9.57 -29.40 -5.33
N ALA A 192 8.59 -29.02 -4.51
CA ALA A 192 7.18 -28.94 -4.92
C ALA A 192 6.97 -27.93 -6.07
N ILE A 193 7.63 -26.76 -5.99
CA ILE A 193 7.58 -25.74 -7.05
C ILE A 193 8.19 -26.26 -8.36
N ARG A 194 9.36 -26.93 -8.30
CA ARG A 194 10.02 -27.48 -9.48
C ARG A 194 9.22 -28.63 -10.11
N GLU A 195 8.57 -29.44 -9.29
CA GLU A 195 7.64 -30.49 -9.78
C GLU A 195 6.42 -29.86 -10.46
N ALA A 196 5.85 -28.79 -9.89
CA ALA A 196 4.74 -28.07 -10.52
C ALA A 196 5.13 -27.48 -11.90
N ILE A 197 6.37 -27.01 -12.08
CA ILE A 197 6.87 -26.56 -13.40
C ILE A 197 6.95 -27.76 -14.36
N ARG A 198 7.59 -28.87 -13.94
CA ARG A 198 7.79 -30.07 -14.74
C ARG A 198 6.48 -30.66 -15.25
N ASP A 199 5.47 -30.70 -14.38
CA ASP A 199 4.20 -31.35 -14.63
C ASP A 199 3.16 -30.43 -15.31
N ASN A 200 3.48 -29.12 -15.47
CA ASN A 200 2.58 -28.18 -16.12
C ASN A 200 2.59 -28.36 -17.66
N PRO A 201 1.44 -28.71 -18.27
CA PRO A 201 1.34 -28.93 -19.70
C PRO A 201 1.59 -27.69 -20.57
N LEU A 202 1.44 -26.49 -20.01
CA LEU A 202 1.67 -25.23 -20.71
C LEU A 202 3.15 -24.88 -20.84
N VAL A 203 4.02 -25.49 -20.03
CA VAL A 203 5.47 -25.26 -20.08
C VAL A 203 6.06 -25.99 -21.28
N LYS A 204 6.45 -25.21 -22.29
CA LYS A 204 7.02 -25.73 -23.55
C LYS A 204 8.44 -26.27 -23.36
N ASP A 205 9.28 -25.54 -22.63
CA ASP A 205 10.64 -25.97 -22.30
C ASP A 205 10.62 -27.03 -21.18
N LYS A 206 10.90 -28.26 -21.55
CA LYS A 206 10.85 -29.42 -20.62
C LYS A 206 11.98 -29.41 -19.58
N ASP A 207 13.00 -28.59 -19.76
CA ASP A 207 14.10 -28.41 -18.83
C ASP A 207 13.98 -27.11 -17.97
N ALA A 208 12.93 -26.34 -18.13
CA ALA A 208 12.70 -25.09 -17.40
C ALA A 208 12.80 -25.26 -15.87
N TRP A 209 12.32 -26.39 -15.32
CA TRP A 209 12.39 -26.70 -13.89
C TRP A 209 13.80 -26.88 -13.34
N LYS A 210 14.80 -27.13 -14.22
CA LYS A 210 16.23 -27.27 -13.86
C LYS A 210 16.97 -25.94 -13.80
N ARG A 211 16.38 -24.85 -14.33
CA ARG A 211 17.00 -23.52 -14.31
C ARG A 211 17.27 -23.09 -12.88
N GLU A 212 18.35 -22.37 -12.66
CA GLU A 212 18.68 -21.77 -11.35
C GLU A 212 17.51 -20.89 -10.89
N ARG A 213 17.10 -19.93 -11.74
CA ARG A 213 15.96 -19.03 -11.54
C ARG A 213 14.90 -19.28 -12.63
N PRO A 214 14.00 -20.22 -12.40
CA PRO A 214 13.00 -20.58 -13.43
C PRO A 214 11.96 -19.47 -13.66
N PHE A 215 11.70 -18.61 -12.64
CA PHE A 215 10.65 -17.61 -12.73
C PHE A 215 11.20 -16.23 -13.08
N ARG A 216 10.59 -15.59 -14.09
CA ARG A 216 10.81 -14.18 -14.38
C ARG A 216 10.33 -13.30 -13.23
N VAL A 217 9.17 -13.64 -12.66
CA VAL A 217 8.60 -12.94 -11.52
C VAL A 217 7.71 -13.87 -10.69
N ALA A 218 7.76 -13.70 -9.36
CA ALA A 218 6.71 -14.16 -8.47
C ALA A 218 5.78 -13.00 -8.16
N VAL A 219 4.46 -13.22 -8.18
CA VAL A 219 3.45 -12.21 -7.86
C VAL A 219 2.72 -12.64 -6.61
N ILE A 220 2.85 -11.87 -5.54
CA ILE A 220 2.34 -12.16 -4.20
C ILE A 220 1.32 -11.09 -3.81
N GLU A 221 0.10 -11.51 -3.45
CA GLU A 221 -0.90 -10.65 -2.83
C GLU A 221 -0.51 -10.40 -1.37
N GLN A 222 0.33 -9.40 -1.12
CA GLN A 222 0.97 -9.16 0.18
C GLN A 222 -0.02 -8.91 1.32
N CYS A 223 -1.16 -8.31 1.02
CA CYS A 223 -2.27 -8.16 1.94
C CYS A 223 -3.57 -8.53 1.23
N THR A 224 -4.20 -9.61 1.64
CA THR A 224 -5.48 -10.04 1.06
C THR A 224 -6.61 -9.07 1.39
N TYR A 225 -7.71 -9.14 0.63
CA TYR A 225 -8.92 -8.37 0.93
C TYR A 225 -9.39 -8.56 2.38
N ASP A 226 -9.29 -9.78 2.90
CA ASP A 226 -9.70 -10.14 4.25
C ASP A 226 -8.60 -9.89 5.31
N GLY A 227 -7.50 -9.20 4.94
CA GLY A 227 -6.50 -8.72 5.89
C GLY A 227 -5.45 -9.75 6.31
N THR A 228 -5.22 -10.83 5.56
CA THR A 228 -4.04 -11.67 5.76
C THR A 228 -2.81 -10.97 5.22
N ILE A 229 -1.79 -10.74 6.06
CA ILE A 229 -0.52 -10.08 5.70
C ILE A 229 0.62 -11.07 5.88
N TYR A 230 1.41 -11.28 4.84
CA TYR A 230 2.58 -12.16 4.88
C TYR A 230 3.82 -11.50 5.49
N ASN A 231 4.75 -12.32 5.95
CA ASN A 231 6.10 -11.92 6.23
C ASN A 231 6.89 -11.86 4.91
N ALA A 232 7.12 -10.65 4.39
CA ALA A 232 7.79 -10.45 3.11
C ALA A 232 9.26 -10.94 3.14
N ARG A 233 9.96 -10.77 4.27
CA ARG A 233 11.32 -11.27 4.45
C ARG A 233 11.36 -12.79 4.32
N ALA A 234 10.51 -13.49 5.07
CA ALA A 234 10.44 -14.95 5.03
C ALA A 234 10.09 -15.48 3.63
N LEU A 235 9.23 -14.78 2.89
CA LEU A 235 8.93 -15.13 1.49
C LEU A 235 10.15 -14.97 0.59
N VAL A 236 10.88 -13.85 0.68
CA VAL A 236 12.09 -13.62 -0.12
C VAL A 236 13.18 -14.65 0.21
N GLU A 237 13.38 -14.97 1.48
CA GLU A 237 14.33 -16.01 1.89
C GLU A 237 13.98 -17.38 1.34
N ARG A 238 12.68 -17.70 1.26
CA ARG A 238 12.21 -19.04 0.86
C ARG A 238 12.14 -19.25 -0.65
N ILE A 239 11.68 -18.27 -1.42
CA ILE A 239 11.45 -18.42 -2.87
C ILE A 239 12.26 -17.43 -3.72
N GLY A 240 12.95 -16.46 -3.11
CA GLY A 240 13.64 -15.40 -3.85
C GLY A 240 14.73 -15.92 -4.78
N HIS A 241 15.43 -16.99 -4.41
CA HIS A 241 16.46 -17.62 -5.23
C HIS A 241 15.91 -18.28 -6.50
N LEU A 242 14.62 -18.56 -6.56
CA LEU A 242 13.93 -19.11 -7.74
C LEU A 242 13.45 -18.03 -8.72
N CYS A 243 13.49 -16.76 -8.33
CA CYS A 243 12.86 -15.66 -9.05
C CYS A 243 13.89 -14.60 -9.46
N GLU A 244 13.71 -13.99 -10.64
CA GLU A 244 14.46 -12.80 -11.04
C GLU A 244 13.93 -11.55 -10.33
N TYR A 245 12.58 -11.48 -10.18
CA TYR A 245 11.87 -10.45 -9.43
C TYR A 245 10.81 -11.07 -8.51
N ILE A 246 10.48 -10.35 -7.42
CA ILE A 246 9.25 -10.56 -6.68
C ILE A 246 8.45 -9.26 -6.73
N HIS A 247 7.21 -9.37 -7.19
CA HIS A 247 6.23 -8.29 -7.20
C HIS A 247 5.24 -8.53 -6.05
N PHE A 248 5.26 -7.67 -5.06
CA PHE A 248 4.30 -7.64 -3.97
C PHE A 248 3.14 -6.71 -4.34
N ASP A 249 1.93 -7.27 -4.47
CA ASP A 249 0.72 -6.48 -4.56
C ASP A 249 0.31 -6.02 -3.15
N GLU A 250 0.73 -4.80 -2.82
CA GLU A 250 0.44 -4.10 -1.56
C GLU A 250 -0.75 -3.15 -1.72
N ALA A 251 -1.71 -3.46 -2.60
CA ALA A 251 -2.86 -2.59 -2.86
C ALA A 251 -3.66 -2.25 -1.58
N TRP A 252 -3.62 -3.11 -0.57
CA TRP A 252 -4.24 -2.92 0.74
C TRP A 252 -3.24 -2.71 1.88
N ALA A 253 -1.98 -2.40 1.59
CA ALA A 253 -0.92 -2.47 2.58
C ALA A 253 0.12 -1.32 2.49
N GLY A 254 -0.16 -0.24 1.76
CA GLY A 254 0.77 0.89 1.60
C GLY A 254 1.17 1.57 2.91
N PHE A 255 0.39 1.41 3.97
CA PHE A 255 0.64 1.97 5.28
C PHE A 255 1.69 1.22 6.13
N MET A 256 2.02 -0.01 5.79
CA MET A 256 2.86 -0.88 6.62
C MET A 256 4.24 -0.28 6.97
N LYS A 257 4.76 0.60 6.10
CA LYS A 257 6.01 1.33 6.36
C LYS A 257 5.98 2.14 7.65
N PHE A 258 4.82 2.65 8.06
CA PHE A 258 4.68 3.71 9.05
C PHE A 258 4.32 3.20 10.46
N HIS A 259 4.30 1.87 10.66
CA HIS A 259 4.05 1.31 11.99
C HIS A 259 4.95 0.12 12.28
N PRO A 260 5.60 0.05 13.47
CA PRO A 260 6.61 -0.96 13.80
C PRO A 260 6.06 -2.40 13.83
N LEU A 261 4.77 -2.59 14.02
CA LEU A 261 4.12 -3.89 14.01
C LEU A 261 4.31 -4.65 12.68
N TYR A 262 4.54 -3.92 11.58
CA TYR A 262 4.70 -4.48 10.23
C TYR A 262 6.16 -4.61 9.78
N VAL A 263 7.12 -4.47 10.68
CA VAL A 263 8.53 -4.79 10.38
C VAL A 263 8.62 -6.19 9.75
N ASP A 264 9.46 -6.37 8.73
CA ASP A 264 9.60 -7.59 7.91
C ASP A 264 8.42 -7.91 6.98
N ARG A 265 7.34 -7.13 7.01
CA ARG A 265 6.14 -7.35 6.18
C ARG A 265 6.00 -6.38 5.01
N PHE A 266 6.72 -5.26 5.06
CA PHE A 266 6.71 -4.22 4.04
C PHE A 266 7.83 -4.46 3.01
N ALA A 267 7.47 -4.62 1.73
CA ALA A 267 8.43 -5.04 0.70
C ALA A 267 9.61 -4.06 0.52
N MET A 268 9.34 -2.74 0.53
CA MET A 268 10.42 -1.75 0.39
C MET A 268 11.27 -1.60 1.66
N GLY A 269 10.83 -2.14 2.80
CA GLY A 269 11.58 -2.19 4.06
C GLY A 269 12.57 -3.35 4.15
N LEU A 270 12.59 -4.27 3.20
CA LEU A 270 13.49 -5.42 3.22
C LEU A 270 14.95 -4.97 3.27
N PRO A 271 15.71 -5.37 4.32
CA PRO A 271 17.15 -5.09 4.42
C PRO A 271 17.95 -6.12 3.62
N ASP A 272 19.25 -5.88 3.50
CA ASP A 272 20.28 -6.87 3.14
C ASP A 272 20.07 -7.58 1.79
N LEU A 273 19.45 -6.90 0.80
CA LEU A 273 19.33 -7.41 -0.55
C LEU A 273 20.69 -7.37 -1.24
N GLY A 274 21.20 -8.55 -1.60
CA GLY A 274 22.48 -8.74 -2.29
C GLY A 274 22.30 -9.06 -3.78
N PRO A 275 23.42 -9.25 -4.51
CA PRO A 275 23.41 -9.57 -5.94
C PRO A 275 22.61 -10.82 -6.30
N ASP A 276 22.48 -11.75 -5.35
CA ASP A 276 21.74 -12.99 -5.53
C ASP A 276 20.26 -12.87 -5.12
N SER A 277 19.85 -11.75 -4.52
CA SER A 277 18.45 -11.50 -4.19
C SER A 277 17.64 -11.13 -5.43
N PRO A 278 16.34 -11.41 -5.47
CA PRO A 278 15.47 -10.94 -6.57
C PRO A 278 15.34 -9.41 -6.55
N GLY A 279 15.06 -8.79 -7.69
CA GLY A 279 14.56 -7.42 -7.71
C GLY A 279 13.20 -7.36 -7.01
N ILE A 280 12.93 -6.29 -6.26
CA ILE A 280 11.70 -6.13 -5.52
C ILE A 280 10.87 -5.00 -6.13
N ILE A 281 9.59 -5.29 -6.42
CA ILE A 281 8.62 -4.30 -6.85
C ILE A 281 7.40 -4.41 -5.95
N ALA A 282 6.83 -3.26 -5.56
CA ALA A 282 5.57 -3.20 -4.84
C ALA A 282 4.59 -2.26 -5.55
N THR A 283 3.32 -2.63 -5.59
CA THR A 283 2.23 -1.79 -6.11
C THR A 283 1.24 -1.48 -5.00
N GLN A 284 0.93 -0.19 -4.81
CA GLN A 284 0.08 0.27 -3.72
C GLN A 284 -1.07 1.12 -4.24
N SER A 285 -2.31 0.84 -3.77
CA SER A 285 -3.46 1.74 -3.97
C SER A 285 -3.46 2.79 -2.87
N THR A 286 -2.85 3.93 -3.12
CA THR A 286 -2.79 5.04 -2.17
C THR A 286 -4.18 5.57 -1.78
N HIS A 287 -5.16 5.39 -2.66
CA HIS A 287 -6.55 5.78 -2.41
C HIS A 287 -7.33 4.85 -1.44
N LYS A 288 -6.81 3.66 -1.11
CA LYS A 288 -7.54 2.71 -0.24
C LYS A 288 -7.35 3.01 1.24
N GLN A 289 -6.10 3.16 1.66
CA GLN A 289 -5.75 3.33 3.07
C GLN A 289 -4.83 4.52 3.33
N LEU A 290 -4.22 5.11 2.30
CA LEU A 290 -3.51 6.38 2.36
C LEU A 290 -4.41 7.50 1.83
N ALA A 291 -4.03 8.76 2.08
CA ALA A 291 -4.86 9.92 1.79
C ALA A 291 -4.71 10.41 0.35
N SER A 292 -5.23 9.67 -0.62
CA SER A 292 -5.27 10.11 -2.03
C SER A 292 -6.65 9.92 -2.63
N PHE A 293 -6.95 10.62 -3.72
CA PHE A 293 -8.19 10.45 -4.46
C PHE A 293 -8.31 9.05 -5.07
N SER A 294 -9.54 8.59 -5.32
CA SER A 294 -9.80 7.32 -5.99
C SER A 294 -9.00 7.19 -7.28
N GLN A 295 -8.52 5.99 -7.61
CA GLN A 295 -7.61 5.65 -8.70
C GLN A 295 -6.13 6.01 -8.46
N ALA A 296 -5.77 6.74 -7.41
CA ALA A 296 -4.38 6.99 -7.07
C ALA A 296 -3.65 5.69 -6.69
N SER A 297 -2.51 5.44 -7.31
CA SER A 297 -1.66 4.27 -7.08
C SER A 297 -0.19 4.62 -7.23
N GLN A 298 0.69 3.81 -6.63
CA GLN A 298 2.13 3.93 -6.75
C GLN A 298 2.75 2.58 -7.10
N ILE A 299 3.84 2.63 -7.89
CA ILE A 299 4.74 1.51 -8.12
C ILE A 299 6.08 1.87 -7.49
N HIS A 300 6.56 1.04 -6.59
CA HIS A 300 7.85 1.17 -5.95
C HIS A 300 8.81 0.11 -6.46
N VAL A 301 10.06 0.49 -6.74
CA VAL A 301 11.10 -0.42 -7.26
C VAL A 301 12.33 -0.36 -6.36
N LYS A 302 12.89 -1.53 -6.06
CA LYS A 302 14.15 -1.72 -5.32
C LYS A 302 14.96 -2.82 -6.01
N ASP A 303 15.86 -2.42 -6.91
CA ASP A 303 16.61 -3.35 -7.77
C ASP A 303 18.06 -2.92 -8.05
N ARG A 304 18.57 -1.95 -7.28
CA ARG A 304 19.96 -1.46 -7.44
C ARG A 304 21.00 -2.55 -7.18
N HIS A 305 20.70 -3.48 -6.27
CA HIS A 305 21.57 -4.59 -5.89
C HIS A 305 21.83 -5.58 -7.04
N ILE A 306 20.96 -5.60 -8.07
CA ILE A 306 21.13 -6.41 -9.29
C ILE A 306 21.54 -5.57 -10.50
N ARG A 307 22.07 -4.35 -10.28
CA ARG A 307 22.54 -3.48 -11.36
C ARG A 307 23.66 -4.13 -12.15
N GLY A 308 23.56 -4.09 -13.48
CA GLY A 308 24.52 -4.69 -14.40
C GLY A 308 24.28 -6.18 -14.69
N GLN A 309 23.25 -6.78 -14.11
CA GLN A 309 22.82 -8.14 -14.46
C GLN A 309 21.76 -8.10 -15.56
N ASP A 310 21.78 -9.08 -16.47
CA ASP A 310 20.85 -9.16 -17.61
C ASP A 310 19.39 -9.28 -17.19
N ARG A 311 19.13 -9.82 -16.01
CA ARG A 311 17.78 -9.95 -15.44
C ARG A 311 17.18 -8.62 -14.99
N ARG A 312 18.00 -7.55 -14.79
CA ARG A 312 17.51 -6.26 -14.37
C ARG A 312 16.76 -5.56 -15.49
N ILE A 313 15.58 -5.04 -15.17
CA ILE A 313 14.80 -4.25 -16.14
C ILE A 313 15.35 -2.84 -16.28
N GLU A 314 15.58 -2.43 -17.54
CA GLU A 314 15.98 -1.06 -17.82
C GLU A 314 14.80 -0.09 -17.68
N HIS A 315 15.09 1.10 -17.15
CA HIS A 315 14.05 2.13 -16.92
C HIS A 315 13.28 2.48 -18.21
N GLN A 316 13.96 2.56 -19.33
CA GLN A 316 13.33 2.90 -20.62
C GLN A 316 12.26 1.87 -20.97
N ARG A 317 12.55 0.57 -20.89
CA ARG A 317 11.56 -0.48 -21.12
C ARG A 317 10.39 -0.41 -20.12
N PHE A 318 10.69 -0.10 -18.86
CA PHE A 318 9.65 0.06 -17.84
C PHE A 318 8.74 1.25 -18.16
N ASN A 319 9.31 2.38 -18.59
CA ASN A 319 8.54 3.57 -18.98
C ASN A 319 7.70 3.35 -20.22
N GLU A 320 8.17 2.59 -21.22
CA GLU A 320 7.34 2.20 -22.36
C GLU A 320 6.08 1.43 -21.92
N SER A 321 6.21 0.51 -20.99
CA SER A 321 5.05 -0.17 -20.40
C SER A 321 4.15 0.80 -19.63
N PHE A 322 4.72 1.75 -18.90
CA PHE A 322 3.97 2.80 -18.22
C PHE A 322 3.13 3.63 -19.22
N LEU A 323 3.72 4.06 -20.33
CA LEU A 323 3.04 4.83 -21.36
C LEU A 323 1.89 4.04 -22.03
N GLN A 324 2.06 2.74 -22.27
CA GLN A 324 1.02 1.89 -22.84
C GLN A 324 -0.24 1.78 -21.99
N HIS A 325 -0.12 2.00 -20.67
CA HIS A 325 -1.21 1.87 -19.71
C HIS A 325 -1.64 3.21 -19.10
N SER A 326 -1.11 4.33 -19.59
CA SER A 326 -1.39 5.67 -19.08
C SER A 326 -2.10 6.52 -20.13
N SER A 327 -2.96 7.43 -19.67
CA SER A 327 -3.51 8.49 -20.54
C SER A 327 -2.43 9.50 -20.87
N THR A 328 -2.44 10.05 -22.08
CA THR A 328 -1.61 11.21 -22.47
C THR A 328 -2.13 12.54 -21.88
N SER A 329 -3.30 12.52 -21.25
CA SER A 329 -3.93 13.67 -20.58
C SER A 329 -4.23 13.32 -19.12
N PRO A 330 -3.21 13.25 -18.26
CA PRO A 330 -3.38 12.88 -16.85
C PRO A 330 -4.15 13.96 -16.09
N PHE A 331 -5.05 13.56 -15.18
CA PHE A 331 -5.78 14.47 -14.32
C PHE A 331 -4.86 14.99 -13.19
N TYR A 332 -4.44 16.24 -13.28
CA TYR A 332 -3.45 16.87 -12.40
C TYR A 332 -3.88 16.91 -10.92
N PRO A 333 -5.15 17.21 -10.57
CA PRO A 333 -5.59 17.12 -9.17
C PRO A 333 -5.42 15.72 -8.57
N LEU A 334 -5.55 14.66 -9.37
CA LEU A 334 -5.31 13.29 -8.90
C LEU A 334 -3.83 13.04 -8.64
N PHE A 335 -2.94 13.52 -9.53
CA PHE A 335 -1.49 13.45 -9.33
C PHE A 335 -1.05 14.25 -8.08
N ALA A 336 -1.61 15.45 -7.90
CA ALA A 336 -1.38 16.27 -6.72
C ALA A 336 -1.81 15.56 -5.42
N SER A 337 -2.92 14.81 -5.46
CA SER A 337 -3.36 14.03 -4.30
C SER A 337 -2.38 12.91 -3.91
N LEU A 338 -1.63 12.35 -4.87
CA LEU A 338 -0.55 11.39 -4.60
C LEU A 338 0.64 12.08 -3.91
N ASP A 339 1.03 13.25 -4.39
CA ASP A 339 2.11 14.04 -3.80
C ASP A 339 1.77 14.44 -2.36
N VAL A 340 0.60 15.03 -2.13
CA VAL A 340 0.13 15.44 -0.79
C VAL A 340 0.00 14.23 0.13
N GLY A 341 -0.72 13.17 -0.30
CA GLY A 341 -0.92 11.97 0.50
C GLY A 341 0.38 11.28 0.90
N THR A 342 1.38 11.33 0.02
CA THR A 342 2.73 10.84 0.30
C THR A 342 3.45 11.72 1.32
N GLN A 343 3.41 13.04 1.16
CA GLN A 343 4.06 13.96 2.09
C GLN A 343 3.45 13.92 3.50
N MET A 344 2.15 13.65 3.63
CA MET A 344 1.51 13.41 4.94
C MET A 344 2.15 12.25 5.70
N MET A 345 2.73 11.29 4.99
CA MET A 345 3.41 10.12 5.57
C MET A 345 4.87 10.37 5.94
N LYS A 346 5.40 11.57 5.72
CA LYS A 346 6.80 11.88 5.95
C LYS A 346 7.16 11.94 7.43
N GLY A 347 8.18 11.17 7.83
CA GLY A 347 8.72 11.17 9.19
C GLY A 347 7.67 10.80 10.24
N ARG A 348 7.73 11.47 11.39
CA ARG A 348 6.86 11.18 12.53
C ARG A 348 5.36 11.35 12.25
N SER A 349 4.97 12.17 11.28
CA SER A 349 3.54 12.36 10.94
C SER A 349 2.88 11.07 10.48
N GLY A 350 3.54 10.31 9.61
CA GLY A 350 3.04 9.01 9.16
C GLY A 350 2.96 8.01 10.30
N GLU A 351 3.98 7.97 11.18
CA GLU A 351 4.02 7.06 12.33
C GLU A 351 2.87 7.34 13.30
N VAL A 352 2.62 8.60 13.66
CA VAL A 352 1.52 8.99 14.57
C VAL A 352 0.16 8.65 13.97
N LEU A 353 -0.07 8.95 12.68
CA LEU A 353 -1.35 8.66 12.02
C LEU A 353 -1.67 7.16 12.02
N TRP A 354 -0.67 6.31 11.84
CA TRP A 354 -0.88 4.86 11.81
C TRP A 354 -0.89 4.22 13.18
N ASP A 355 -0.15 4.74 14.15
CA ASP A 355 -0.24 4.34 15.54
C ASP A 355 -1.65 4.61 16.10
N ASP A 356 -2.18 5.81 15.90
CA ASP A 356 -3.56 6.17 16.24
C ASP A 356 -4.58 5.24 15.56
N THR A 357 -4.37 4.92 14.27
CA THR A 357 -5.28 4.05 13.51
C THR A 357 -5.31 2.63 14.08
N VAL A 358 -4.15 2.06 14.41
CA VAL A 358 -4.04 0.73 15.01
C VAL A 358 -4.69 0.72 16.39
N HIS A 359 -4.42 1.71 17.24
CA HIS A 359 -5.04 1.83 18.57
C HIS A 359 -6.57 1.94 18.49
N LEU A 360 -7.09 2.80 17.60
CA LEU A 360 -8.53 2.92 17.37
C LEU A 360 -9.17 1.61 16.89
N GLY A 361 -8.48 0.89 16.01
CA GLY A 361 -8.93 -0.42 15.53
C GLY A 361 -9.00 -1.47 16.64
N ILE A 362 -8.06 -1.45 17.57
CA ILE A 362 -8.05 -2.33 18.76
C ILE A 362 -9.19 -1.96 19.69
N GLU A 363 -9.32 -0.67 20.05
CA GLU A 363 -10.36 -0.20 20.96
C GLU A 363 -11.78 -0.47 20.42
N LEU A 364 -11.98 -0.34 19.11
CA LEU A 364 -13.24 -0.69 18.47
C LEU A 364 -13.58 -2.19 18.65
N ARG A 365 -12.59 -3.07 18.44
CA ARG A 365 -12.77 -4.52 18.66
C ARG A 365 -13.12 -4.85 20.12
N LYS A 366 -12.46 -4.20 21.06
CA LYS A 366 -12.76 -4.35 22.52
C LYS A 366 -14.18 -3.93 22.84
N LYS A 367 -14.64 -2.79 22.30
CA LYS A 367 -16.02 -2.32 22.45
C LYS A 367 -17.03 -3.30 21.85
N LEU A 368 -16.77 -3.84 20.68
CA LEU A 368 -17.64 -4.85 20.05
C LEU A 368 -17.75 -6.10 20.94
N ARG A 369 -16.64 -6.59 21.47
CA ARG A 369 -16.64 -7.72 22.43
C ARG A 369 -17.40 -7.40 23.73
N ALA A 370 -17.29 -6.19 24.25
CA ALA A 370 -18.04 -5.75 25.42
C ALA A 370 -19.55 -5.71 25.16
N VAL A 371 -19.98 -5.17 24.02
CA VAL A 371 -21.39 -5.16 23.61
C VAL A 371 -21.91 -6.59 23.41
N ARG A 372 -21.15 -7.47 22.76
CA ARG A 372 -21.52 -8.89 22.62
C ARG A 372 -21.79 -9.54 23.96
N ARG A 373 -20.92 -9.37 24.97
CA ARG A 373 -21.13 -9.91 26.33
C ARG A 373 -22.39 -9.35 26.97
N GLU A 374 -22.67 -8.07 26.80
CA GLU A 374 -23.89 -7.44 27.33
C GLU A 374 -25.14 -8.08 26.73
N PHE A 375 -25.13 -8.41 25.43
CA PHE A 375 -26.20 -9.15 24.78
C PHE A 375 -26.35 -10.57 25.34
N GLU A 376 -25.24 -11.30 25.50
CA GLU A 376 -25.22 -12.66 26.04
C GLU A 376 -25.79 -12.73 27.48
N GLU A 377 -25.55 -11.69 28.28
CA GLU A 377 -26.01 -11.60 29.68
C GLU A 377 -27.50 -11.18 29.78
N LYS A 378 -27.96 -10.28 28.91
CA LYS A 378 -29.28 -9.67 29.01
C LYS A 378 -30.36 -10.37 28.20
N GLU A 379 -30.02 -11.03 27.10
CA GLU A 379 -30.98 -11.73 26.26
C GLU A 379 -31.24 -13.13 26.80
N ALA A 380 -32.50 -13.40 27.15
CA ALA A 380 -32.92 -14.68 27.69
C ALA A 380 -32.91 -15.81 26.64
N ASP A 381 -33.26 -15.50 25.39
CA ASP A 381 -33.34 -16.45 24.29
C ASP A 381 -31.94 -16.68 23.67
N PRO A 382 -31.35 -17.89 23.79
CA PRO A 382 -30.04 -18.19 23.21
C PRO A 382 -29.95 -17.95 21.71
N ALA A 383 -31.07 -18.09 20.96
CA ALA A 383 -31.09 -17.87 19.52
C ALA A 383 -30.95 -16.39 19.14
N ARG A 384 -31.16 -15.50 20.09
CA ARG A 384 -31.00 -14.05 19.91
C ARG A 384 -29.72 -13.48 20.51
N ARG A 385 -28.92 -14.29 21.19
CA ARG A 385 -27.65 -13.91 21.83
C ARG A 385 -26.50 -13.78 20.81
N TRP A 386 -26.76 -13.29 19.62
CA TRP A 386 -25.72 -13.09 18.62
C TRP A 386 -25.39 -11.60 18.49
N PHE A 387 -24.12 -11.32 18.24
CA PHE A 387 -23.62 -10.01 17.87
C PHE A 387 -22.40 -10.18 16.95
N PHE A 388 -21.98 -9.09 16.32
CA PHE A 388 -20.77 -9.11 15.52
C PHE A 388 -19.56 -9.49 16.36
N ASP A 389 -18.76 -10.40 15.84
CA ASP A 389 -17.54 -10.81 16.51
C ASP A 389 -16.31 -10.40 15.68
N PRO A 390 -15.40 -9.59 16.25
CA PRO A 390 -14.17 -9.25 15.55
C PRO A 390 -13.29 -10.51 15.39
N PHE A 391 -12.68 -10.65 14.21
CA PHE A 391 -11.79 -11.77 13.91
C PHE A 391 -10.45 -11.62 14.63
N VAL A 392 -10.43 -12.00 15.87
CA VAL A 392 -9.26 -12.03 16.78
C VAL A 392 -9.39 -13.21 17.74
N PRO A 393 -8.31 -13.71 18.35
CA PRO A 393 -8.39 -14.80 19.31
C PRO A 393 -9.28 -14.45 20.51
N ASP A 394 -9.88 -15.45 21.15
CA ASP A 394 -10.67 -15.25 22.37
C ASP A 394 -9.78 -14.89 23.55
N ARG A 395 -8.61 -15.49 23.62
CA ARG A 395 -7.63 -15.31 24.71
C ARG A 395 -6.24 -15.10 24.16
N VAL A 396 -5.42 -14.41 24.93
CA VAL A 396 -4.00 -14.19 24.64
C VAL A 396 -3.16 -14.43 25.88
N SER A 397 -1.95 -14.91 25.66
CA SER A 397 -0.97 -15.15 26.70
C SER A 397 -0.10 -13.93 26.93
N LEU A 398 -0.16 -13.33 28.10
CA LEU A 398 0.64 -12.18 28.50
C LEU A 398 1.79 -12.64 29.41
N PRO A 399 3.00 -12.04 29.30
CA PRO A 399 4.06 -12.27 30.26
C PRO A 399 3.66 -11.69 31.62
N ASP A 400 3.79 -12.47 32.68
CA ASP A 400 3.65 -11.99 34.08
C ASP A 400 4.97 -11.39 34.55
N ALA A 401 4.92 -10.68 35.68
CA ALA A 401 6.08 -10.06 36.35
C ALA A 401 7.21 -11.08 36.67
N ASP A 402 6.84 -12.33 36.91
CA ASP A 402 7.75 -13.43 37.19
C ASP A 402 8.18 -14.25 35.97
N GLY A 403 7.81 -13.78 34.72
CA GLY A 403 8.09 -14.47 33.47
C GLY A 403 7.16 -15.65 33.16
N ALA A 404 6.16 -15.93 34.04
CA ALA A 404 5.12 -16.90 33.78
C ALA A 404 4.09 -16.35 32.76
N ALA A 405 3.50 -17.24 31.98
CA ALA A 405 2.44 -16.86 31.05
C ALA A 405 1.09 -16.80 31.77
N ARG A 406 0.38 -15.68 31.64
CA ARG A 406 -0.97 -15.49 32.12
C ARG A 406 -1.95 -15.37 30.99
N GLU A 407 -2.93 -16.27 30.92
CA GLU A 407 -4.00 -16.21 29.94
C GLU A 407 -5.06 -15.16 30.33
N VAL A 408 -5.30 -14.20 29.44
CA VAL A 408 -6.36 -13.19 29.60
C VAL A 408 -7.29 -13.22 28.36
N ARG A 409 -8.49 -12.69 28.49
CA ARG A 409 -9.32 -12.44 27.29
C ARG A 409 -8.62 -11.41 26.43
N TRP A 410 -8.78 -11.51 25.11
CA TRP A 410 -8.13 -10.60 24.17
C TRP A 410 -8.50 -9.13 24.45
N GLU A 411 -9.77 -8.86 24.74
CA GLU A 411 -10.25 -7.51 25.02
C GLU A 411 -9.79 -6.94 26.37
N ASP A 412 -9.33 -7.78 27.28
CA ASP A 412 -8.80 -7.36 28.59
C ASP A 412 -7.26 -7.13 28.53
N ALA A 413 -6.61 -7.46 27.41
CA ALA A 413 -5.19 -7.19 27.22
C ALA A 413 -4.93 -5.68 27.05
N PRO A 414 -3.78 -5.14 27.52
CA PRO A 414 -3.42 -3.74 27.32
C PRO A 414 -3.35 -3.38 25.81
N THR A 415 -3.96 -2.25 25.41
CA THR A 415 -4.02 -1.81 24.02
C THR A 415 -2.63 -1.59 23.44
N ASP A 416 -1.74 -0.91 24.16
CA ASP A 416 -0.36 -0.65 23.75
C ASP A 416 0.42 -1.95 23.47
N LEU A 417 0.16 -3.00 24.27
CA LEU A 417 0.81 -4.29 24.07
C LEU A 417 0.29 -4.99 22.80
N LEU A 418 -1.01 -4.92 22.54
CA LEU A 418 -1.61 -5.43 21.31
C LEU A 418 -1.13 -4.63 20.07
N ALA A 419 -0.96 -3.32 20.21
CA ALA A 419 -0.50 -2.45 19.14
C ALA A 419 0.99 -2.62 18.80
N SER A 420 1.81 -3.02 19.76
CA SER A 420 3.27 -3.09 19.59
C SER A 420 3.81 -4.47 19.24
N ASN A 421 3.00 -5.54 19.30
CA ASN A 421 3.51 -6.91 19.17
C ASN A 421 2.69 -7.75 18.19
N ALA A 422 3.31 -8.07 17.04
CA ALA A 422 2.70 -8.83 15.95
C ALA A 422 2.23 -10.24 16.34
N ARG A 423 2.79 -10.84 17.42
CA ARG A 423 2.40 -12.19 17.87
C ARG A 423 0.93 -12.31 18.25
N PHE A 424 0.29 -11.23 18.70
CA PHE A 424 -1.13 -11.23 19.07
C PHE A 424 -2.09 -11.26 17.86
N TRP A 425 -1.53 -11.12 16.67
CA TRP A 425 -2.22 -11.10 15.39
C TRP A 425 -1.81 -12.28 14.50
N GLU A 426 -0.89 -13.12 14.99
CA GLU A 426 -0.31 -14.19 14.21
C GLU A 426 -1.33 -15.29 13.92
N LEU A 427 -1.33 -15.76 12.68
CA LEU A 427 -2.02 -16.95 12.24
C LEU A 427 -1.12 -18.16 12.53
N ALA A 428 -0.99 -18.48 13.83
CA ALA A 428 -0.07 -19.52 14.28
C ALA A 428 -0.62 -20.93 14.03
N PRO A 429 0.22 -21.92 13.67
CA PRO A 429 -0.23 -23.28 13.32
C PRO A 429 -1.00 -24.02 14.41
N ASP A 430 -0.73 -23.69 15.67
CA ASP A 430 -1.32 -24.28 16.88
C ASP A 430 -2.53 -23.50 17.41
N ALA A 431 -2.96 -22.46 16.69
CA ALA A 431 -4.06 -21.59 17.10
C ALA A 431 -5.34 -21.88 16.29
N ASP A 432 -6.36 -22.39 16.94
CA ASP A 432 -7.61 -22.80 16.29
C ASP A 432 -8.52 -21.62 15.91
N TRP A 433 -8.34 -20.44 16.51
CA TRP A 433 -9.26 -19.29 16.37
C TRP A 433 -9.43 -18.79 14.93
N HIS A 434 -8.39 -18.89 14.10
CA HIS A 434 -8.43 -18.40 12.72
C HIS A 434 -8.86 -19.46 11.70
N GLY A 435 -8.81 -20.76 12.04
CA GLY A 435 -9.29 -21.86 11.22
C GLY A 435 -8.50 -22.11 9.93
N PHE A 436 -7.28 -21.56 9.77
CA PHE A 436 -6.36 -21.89 8.67
C PHE A 436 -5.41 -23.01 9.09
N THR A 437 -5.16 -23.97 8.20
CA THR A 437 -4.45 -25.21 8.52
C THR A 437 -3.05 -25.30 7.91
N LYS A 438 -2.76 -24.50 6.90
CA LYS A 438 -1.53 -24.58 6.09
C LYS A 438 -0.56 -23.43 6.34
N VAL A 439 -0.44 -23.04 7.61
CA VAL A 439 0.38 -21.93 8.07
C VAL A 439 1.65 -22.40 8.77
N ALA A 440 2.59 -21.51 9.01
CA ALA A 440 3.83 -21.74 9.75
C ALA A 440 4.07 -20.60 10.75
N PRO A 441 4.89 -20.81 11.79
CA PRO A 441 5.22 -19.77 12.75
C PRO A 441 5.82 -18.53 12.07
N GLY A 442 5.36 -17.33 12.45
CA GLY A 442 5.85 -16.05 11.91
C GLY A 442 5.50 -15.76 10.46
N TYR A 443 4.76 -16.65 9.79
CA TYR A 443 4.50 -16.59 8.36
C TYR A 443 3.49 -15.50 7.97
N ALA A 444 2.37 -15.41 8.67
CA ALA A 444 1.32 -14.45 8.40
C ALA A 444 0.61 -13.94 9.65
N ILE A 445 0.06 -12.74 9.56
CA ILE A 445 -0.79 -12.13 10.58
C ILE A 445 -2.12 -11.70 9.99
N THR A 446 -3.13 -11.49 10.83
CA THR A 446 -4.31 -10.70 10.46
C THR A 446 -4.02 -9.21 10.69
N ASP A 447 -4.54 -8.35 9.80
CA ASP A 447 -4.29 -6.90 9.81
C ASP A 447 -5.00 -6.20 10.99
N PRO A 448 -4.27 -5.62 11.95
CA PRO A 448 -4.85 -4.84 13.05
C PRO A 448 -5.65 -3.61 12.60
N SER A 449 -5.25 -2.98 11.51
CA SER A 449 -5.90 -1.76 10.99
C SER A 449 -7.21 -2.06 10.26
N LYS A 450 -7.39 -3.28 9.76
CA LYS A 450 -8.57 -3.70 9.00
C LYS A 450 -9.56 -4.46 9.91
N LEU A 451 -10.74 -3.88 10.13
CA LEU A 451 -11.77 -4.51 10.95
C LEU A 451 -12.49 -5.60 10.16
N ILE A 452 -12.23 -6.86 10.52
CA ILE A 452 -12.94 -8.02 10.01
C ILE A 452 -13.99 -8.42 11.05
N LEU A 453 -15.24 -8.50 10.63
CA LEU A 453 -16.36 -8.87 11.48
C LEU A 453 -16.96 -10.18 11.01
N LEU A 454 -17.06 -11.13 11.92
CA LEU A 454 -17.81 -12.36 11.72
C LEU A 454 -19.28 -12.09 11.98
N THR A 455 -20.14 -12.53 11.07
CA THR A 455 -21.59 -12.35 11.12
C THR A 455 -22.29 -13.71 11.05
N PRO A 456 -22.22 -14.54 12.12
CA PRO A 456 -22.79 -15.87 12.09
C PRO A 456 -24.30 -15.81 11.83
N GLY A 457 -24.79 -16.61 10.88
CA GLY A 457 -26.21 -16.73 10.53
C GLY A 457 -26.69 -15.84 9.39
N PHE A 458 -25.91 -14.95 8.84
CA PHE A 458 -26.26 -14.29 7.56
C PHE A 458 -25.80 -15.17 6.39
N ILE A 459 -26.68 -16.05 5.94
CA ILE A 459 -26.55 -16.67 4.61
C ILE A 459 -27.07 -15.61 3.63
N PHE A 460 -26.18 -14.93 2.91
CA PHE A 460 -26.60 -14.24 1.70
C PHE A 460 -26.94 -15.32 0.67
N LEU A 461 -28.24 -15.58 0.49
CA LEU A 461 -28.72 -16.22 -0.71
C LEU A 461 -28.53 -15.19 -1.83
N ALA A 462 -27.44 -15.34 -2.59
CA ALA A 462 -27.22 -14.62 -3.83
C ALA A 462 -28.09 -15.20 -4.93
#